data_1c63705459ea94048a1c3d79652e8f00
#
_entry.id   1c63705459ea94048a1c3d79652e8f00
#
_cell.length_a   1.000
_cell.length_b   1.000
_cell.length_c   1.000
_cell.angle_alpha   90.00
_cell.angle_beta   90.00
_cell.angle_gamma   90.00
#
_symmetry.space_group_name_H-M   'P 1'
#
loop_
_entity.id
_entity.type
_entity.pdbx_description
1 polymer ?
#
loop_
_entity_poly.entity_id
_entity_poly.type
_entity_poly.pdbx_seq_one_letter_code
_entity_poly.pdbx_strand_id
1 'polypeptide(L)'
;MIRDLDAGDLETVRKLLSGVPEAAEWSAEGLRSALQRNLSMRVAEEEEIVCGLMVFRTMADEAEILNLAVDSTRRRRGIGSRLMKDALAACKAAGVKKVFLEVRDSNQEAQKFYLRMGFTEVGRRREYYSRPLEDALVLARKVE
;
A
#
# COMPACT_ATOMS: atom_id res chain seq x y z
N MET A 1 -8.53 -13.89 3.48
CA MET A 1 -9.20 -13.57 2.21
C MET A 1 -8.90 -12.13 1.79
N ILE A 2 -8.67 -11.90 0.53
CA ILE A 2 -8.45 -10.54 -0.01
C ILE A 2 -9.67 -10.18 -0.84
N ARG A 3 -10.22 -9.00 -0.61
CA ARG A 3 -11.41 -8.52 -1.32
C ARG A 3 -11.37 -7.00 -1.49
N ASP A 4 -12.27 -6.46 -2.30
CA ASP A 4 -12.41 -5.01 -2.42
C ASP A 4 -12.88 -4.40 -1.10
N LEU A 5 -12.40 -3.20 -0.80
CA LEU A 5 -12.90 -2.43 0.32
C LEU A 5 -14.32 -1.95 0.00
N ASP A 6 -15.23 -2.06 0.96
CA ASP A 6 -16.57 -1.47 0.83
C ASP A 6 -16.78 -0.37 1.88
N ALA A 7 -17.87 0.39 1.74
CA ALA A 7 -18.13 1.53 2.62
C ALA A 7 -18.25 1.13 4.10
N GLY A 8 -18.65 -0.10 4.39
CA GLY A 8 -18.74 -0.62 5.76
C GLY A 8 -17.39 -0.82 6.43
N ASP A 9 -16.30 -0.86 5.65
CA ASP A 9 -14.95 -1.08 6.18
C ASP A 9 -14.26 0.22 6.60
N LEU A 10 -14.79 1.38 6.24
CA LEU A 10 -14.08 2.66 6.38
C LEU A 10 -13.59 2.94 7.81
N GLU A 11 -14.44 2.71 8.79
CA GLU A 11 -14.08 2.98 10.19
C GLU A 11 -13.01 2.01 10.69
N THR A 12 -13.11 0.74 10.34
CA THR A 12 -12.13 -0.28 10.72
C THR A 12 -10.78 0.04 10.09
N VAL A 13 -10.77 0.42 8.81
CA VAL A 13 -9.54 0.78 8.09
C VAL A 13 -8.92 2.03 8.69
N ARG A 14 -9.72 3.05 9.03
CA ARG A 14 -9.22 4.24 9.68
C ARG A 14 -8.49 3.91 10.99
N LYS A 15 -9.08 3.05 11.80
CA LYS A 15 -8.47 2.59 13.05
C LYS A 15 -7.17 1.83 12.82
N LEU A 16 -7.16 0.98 11.80
CA LEU A 16 -5.96 0.23 11.42
C LEU A 16 -4.82 1.18 11.05
N LEU A 17 -5.09 2.18 10.22
CA LEU A 17 -4.09 3.15 9.78
C LEU A 17 -3.56 3.98 10.94
N SER A 18 -4.39 4.35 11.90
CA SER A 18 -3.95 5.12 13.07
C SER A 18 -2.97 4.34 13.95
N GLY A 19 -2.99 3.01 13.88
CA GLY A 19 -2.05 2.15 14.60
C GLY A 19 -0.77 1.82 13.83
N VAL A 20 -0.61 2.36 12.63
CA VAL A 20 0.56 2.12 11.77
C VAL A 20 1.21 3.46 11.43
N PRO A 21 2.21 3.91 12.23
CA PRO A 21 2.80 5.27 12.07
C PRO A 21 3.37 5.54 10.68
N GLU A 22 3.86 4.53 10.00
CA GLU A 22 4.49 4.66 8.68
C GLU A 22 3.48 4.74 7.55
N ALA A 23 2.22 4.42 7.81
CA ALA A 23 1.16 4.49 6.80
C ALA A 23 0.70 5.93 6.63
N ALA A 24 0.20 6.25 5.43
CA ALA A 24 -0.40 7.55 5.20
C ALA A 24 -1.61 7.74 6.11
N GLU A 25 -1.70 8.91 6.74
CA GLU A 25 -2.87 9.23 7.56
C GLU A 25 -4.04 9.58 6.64
N TRP A 26 -5.10 8.79 6.75
CA TRP A 26 -6.31 9.02 5.98
C TRP A 26 -7.51 9.12 6.93
N SER A 27 -8.22 10.22 6.88
CA SER A 27 -9.49 10.38 7.58
C SER A 27 -10.56 9.50 6.92
N ALA A 28 -11.67 9.25 7.62
CA ALA A 28 -12.79 8.52 7.03
C ALA A 28 -13.29 9.21 5.75
N GLU A 29 -13.30 10.54 5.74
CA GLU A 29 -13.69 11.32 4.57
C GLU A 29 -12.68 11.18 3.43
N GLY A 30 -11.40 11.17 3.75
CA GLY A 30 -10.32 10.95 2.77
C GLY A 30 -10.43 9.57 2.12
N LEU A 31 -10.72 8.55 2.90
CA LEU A 31 -10.92 7.19 2.39
C LEU A 31 -12.14 7.12 1.47
N ARG A 32 -13.24 7.76 1.86
CA ARG A 32 -14.45 7.81 1.02
C ARG A 32 -14.19 8.54 -0.29
N SER A 33 -13.47 9.66 -0.23
CA SER A 33 -13.07 10.42 -1.42
C SER A 33 -12.18 9.57 -2.34
N ALA A 34 -11.28 8.77 -1.77
CA ALA A 34 -10.41 7.88 -2.54
C ALA A 34 -11.21 6.81 -3.30
N LEU A 35 -12.25 6.25 -2.67
CA LEU A 35 -13.15 5.31 -3.34
C LEU A 35 -13.82 5.94 -4.56
N GLN A 36 -14.21 7.22 -4.44
CA GLN A 36 -14.86 7.95 -5.52
C GLN A 36 -13.92 8.33 -6.66
N ARG A 37 -12.60 8.35 -6.41
CA ARG A 37 -11.58 8.72 -7.40
C ARG A 37 -10.99 7.53 -8.15
N ASN A 38 -11.65 6.40 -8.13
CA ASN A 38 -11.23 5.18 -8.83
C ASN A 38 -9.85 4.65 -8.39
N LEU A 39 -9.50 4.84 -7.12
CA LEU A 39 -8.35 4.15 -6.57
C LEU A 39 -8.74 2.70 -6.27
N SER A 40 -7.82 1.78 -6.52
CA SER A 40 -8.02 0.38 -6.15
C SER A 40 -7.70 0.22 -4.66
N MET A 41 -8.68 -0.22 -3.89
CA MET A 41 -8.53 -0.42 -2.45
C MET A 41 -8.92 -1.84 -2.12
N ARG A 42 -7.94 -2.62 -1.64
CA ARG A 42 -8.13 -4.03 -1.30
C ARG A 42 -7.86 -4.21 0.18
N VAL A 43 -8.67 -5.03 0.83
CA VAL A 43 -8.48 -5.36 2.24
C VAL A 43 -8.20 -6.84 2.41
N ALA A 44 -7.40 -7.16 3.42
CA ALA A 44 -7.19 -8.52 3.88
C ALA A 44 -8.07 -8.76 5.10
N GLU A 45 -8.78 -9.88 5.10
CA GLU A 45 -9.69 -10.25 6.16
C GLU A 45 -9.32 -11.63 6.68
N GLU A 46 -9.16 -11.75 8.00
CA GLU A 46 -8.95 -13.01 8.69
C GLU A 46 -9.96 -13.13 9.81
N GLU A 47 -10.66 -14.26 9.88
CA GLU A 47 -11.67 -14.50 10.92
C GLU A 47 -12.71 -13.36 10.99
N GLU A 48 -13.14 -12.89 9.82
CA GLU A 48 -14.12 -11.80 9.66
C GLU A 48 -13.62 -10.43 10.18
N ILE A 49 -12.31 -10.29 10.40
CA ILE A 49 -11.70 -9.04 10.85
C ILE A 49 -10.79 -8.51 9.74
N VAL A 50 -11.00 -7.25 9.34
CA VAL A 50 -10.11 -6.57 8.40
C VAL A 50 -8.81 -6.25 9.11
N CYS A 51 -7.71 -6.79 8.59
CA CYS A 51 -6.40 -6.70 9.21
C CYS A 51 -5.31 -6.12 8.30
N GLY A 52 -5.65 -5.77 7.07
CA GLY A 52 -4.69 -5.17 6.15
C GLY A 52 -5.37 -4.37 5.05
N LEU A 53 -4.63 -3.43 4.48
CA LEU A 53 -5.11 -2.55 3.42
C LEU A 53 -4.02 -2.35 2.39
N MET A 54 -4.40 -2.43 1.12
CA MET A 54 -3.57 -2.08 -0.02
C MET A 54 -4.31 -1.05 -0.86
N VAL A 55 -3.67 0.08 -1.15
CA VAL A 55 -4.22 1.11 -2.03
C VAL A 55 -3.25 1.34 -3.17
N PHE A 56 -3.74 1.27 -4.39
CA PHE A 56 -2.93 1.57 -5.58
C PHE A 56 -3.79 2.20 -6.65
N ARG A 57 -3.12 2.83 -7.61
CA ARG A 57 -3.79 3.38 -8.79
C ARG A 57 -3.04 2.97 -10.05
N THR A 58 -3.76 2.87 -11.14
CA THR A 58 -3.17 2.57 -12.45
C THR A 58 -3.33 3.77 -13.36
N MET A 59 -2.29 4.06 -14.15
CA MET A 59 -2.29 5.10 -15.18
C MET A 59 -1.55 4.56 -16.38
N ALA A 60 -2.28 4.33 -17.48
CA ALA A 60 -1.72 3.71 -18.70
C ALA A 60 -1.10 2.35 -18.35
N ASP A 61 0.18 2.15 -18.62
CA ASP A 61 0.88 0.90 -18.34
C ASP A 61 1.69 0.91 -17.05
N GLU A 62 1.44 1.91 -16.19
CA GLU A 62 2.11 2.02 -14.89
C GLU A 62 1.10 2.00 -13.75
N ALA A 63 1.57 1.62 -12.57
CA ALA A 63 0.80 1.68 -11.34
C ALA A 63 1.65 2.25 -10.22
N GLU A 64 0.99 2.84 -9.23
CA GLU A 64 1.64 3.38 -8.04
C GLU A 64 0.94 2.82 -6.82
N ILE A 65 1.73 2.27 -5.89
CA ILE A 65 1.21 1.87 -4.59
C ILE A 65 1.21 3.09 -3.70
N LEU A 66 0.05 3.44 -3.19
CA LEU A 66 -0.16 4.62 -2.36
C LEU A 66 -0.14 4.29 -0.87
N ASN A 67 -0.54 3.10 -0.50
CA ASN A 67 -0.54 2.69 0.90
C ASN A 67 -0.59 1.17 1.01
N LEU A 68 0.18 0.63 1.96
CA LEU A 68 0.12 -0.77 2.35
C LEU A 68 0.28 -0.80 3.86
N ALA A 69 -0.72 -1.29 4.55
CA ALA A 69 -0.71 -1.34 6.00
C ALA A 69 -1.26 -2.68 6.49
N VAL A 70 -0.64 -3.23 7.52
CA VAL A 70 -1.07 -4.47 8.17
C VAL A 70 -1.18 -4.19 9.67
N ASP A 71 -2.25 -4.68 10.28
CA ASP A 71 -2.45 -4.59 11.74
C ASP A 71 -1.19 -5.09 12.45
N SER A 72 -0.66 -4.28 13.35
CA SER A 72 0.57 -4.59 14.07
C SER A 72 0.50 -5.91 14.85
N THR A 73 -0.68 -6.29 15.32
CA THR A 73 -0.89 -7.54 16.05
C THR A 73 -0.89 -8.77 15.16
N ARG A 74 -0.95 -8.58 13.85
CA ARG A 74 -1.04 -9.67 12.86
C ARG A 74 0.13 -9.69 11.86
N ARG A 75 1.22 -9.03 12.19
CA ARG A 75 2.43 -9.02 11.37
C ARG A 75 3.09 -10.40 11.39
N ARG A 76 3.92 -10.66 10.38
CA ARG A 76 4.65 -11.93 10.17
C ARG A 76 3.75 -13.12 9.86
N ARG A 77 2.54 -12.88 9.38
CA ARG A 77 1.61 -13.92 8.92
C ARG A 77 1.49 -13.95 7.39
N GLY A 78 2.33 -13.19 6.69
CA GLY A 78 2.29 -13.12 5.24
C GLY A 78 1.16 -12.28 4.65
N ILE A 79 0.46 -11.49 5.46
CA ILE A 79 -0.67 -10.68 5.00
C ILE A 79 -0.21 -9.62 4.00
N GLY A 80 0.87 -8.90 4.30
CA GLY A 80 1.42 -7.89 3.37
C GLY A 80 1.84 -8.52 2.06
N SER A 81 2.47 -9.68 2.10
CA SER A 81 2.89 -10.41 0.92
C SER A 81 1.69 -10.83 0.05
N ARG A 82 0.62 -11.30 0.68
CA ARG A 82 -0.60 -11.69 -0.05
C ARG A 82 -1.29 -10.48 -0.68
N LEU A 83 -1.33 -9.36 0.03
CA LEU A 83 -1.88 -8.10 -0.52
C LEU A 83 -1.06 -7.62 -1.70
N MET A 84 0.27 -7.69 -1.61
CA MET A 84 1.15 -7.29 -2.70
C MET A 84 0.95 -8.20 -3.92
N LYS A 85 0.90 -9.51 -3.72
CA LYS A 85 0.69 -10.46 -4.82
C LYS A 85 -0.66 -10.24 -5.49
N ASP A 86 -1.70 -9.98 -4.70
CA ASP A 86 -3.03 -9.67 -5.21
C ASP A 86 -3.00 -8.40 -6.08
N ALA A 87 -2.36 -7.33 -5.60
CA ALA A 87 -2.23 -6.08 -6.35
C ALA A 87 -1.44 -6.27 -7.63
N LEU A 88 -0.33 -7.01 -7.58
CA LEU A 88 0.48 -7.28 -8.78
C LEU A 88 -0.29 -8.09 -9.81
N ALA A 89 -1.10 -9.05 -9.38
CA ALA A 89 -1.95 -9.82 -10.29
C ALA A 89 -3.01 -8.92 -10.95
N ALA A 90 -3.62 -8.02 -10.19
CA ALA A 90 -4.59 -7.07 -10.73
C ALA A 90 -3.92 -6.13 -11.74
N CYS A 91 -2.72 -5.65 -11.43
CA CYS A 91 -1.94 -4.80 -12.33
C CYS A 91 -1.62 -5.53 -13.63
N LYS A 92 -1.19 -6.78 -13.55
CA LYS A 92 -0.89 -7.60 -14.72
C LYS A 92 -2.12 -7.76 -15.61
N ALA A 93 -3.28 -8.06 -15.01
CA ALA A 93 -4.53 -8.20 -15.74
C ALA A 93 -4.96 -6.90 -16.43
N ALA A 94 -4.59 -5.74 -15.87
CA ALA A 94 -4.89 -4.42 -16.43
C ALA A 94 -3.86 -3.94 -17.46
N GLY A 95 -2.85 -4.74 -17.78
CA GLY A 95 -1.82 -4.36 -18.75
C GLY A 95 -0.72 -3.48 -18.17
N VAL A 96 -0.61 -3.37 -16.86
CA VAL A 96 0.45 -2.61 -16.21
C VAL A 96 1.78 -3.34 -16.40
N LYS A 97 2.82 -2.58 -16.75
CA LYS A 97 4.16 -3.13 -16.97
C LYS A 97 5.12 -2.81 -15.84
N LYS A 98 4.86 -1.77 -15.06
CA LYS A 98 5.76 -1.32 -14.01
C LYS A 98 4.98 -0.72 -12.85
N VAL A 99 5.40 -1.07 -11.63
CA VAL A 99 4.78 -0.58 -10.40
C VAL A 99 5.81 0.21 -9.61
N PHE A 100 5.42 1.39 -9.12
CA PHE A 100 6.25 2.28 -8.33
C PHE A 100 5.67 2.46 -6.94
N LEU A 101 6.53 2.80 -6.00
CA LEU A 101 6.12 3.24 -4.66
C LEU A 101 7.18 4.17 -4.08
N GLU A 102 6.80 4.91 -3.05
CA GLU A 102 7.70 5.74 -2.28
C GLU A 102 7.70 5.26 -0.84
N VAL A 103 8.88 5.26 -0.22
CA VAL A 103 9.05 4.81 1.16
C VAL A 103 10.03 5.75 1.87
N ARG A 104 9.78 6.02 3.17
CA ARG A 104 10.70 6.84 3.96
C ARG A 104 12.07 6.21 4.03
N ASP A 105 13.09 7.04 3.92
CA ASP A 105 14.49 6.60 3.99
C ASP A 105 14.78 5.86 5.31
N SER A 106 14.13 6.26 6.40
CA SER A 106 14.29 5.64 7.71
C SER A 106 13.54 4.31 7.87
N ASN A 107 12.57 4.03 7.01
CA ASN A 107 11.73 2.83 7.15
C ASN A 107 12.42 1.61 6.53
N GLN A 108 13.44 1.10 7.23
CA GLN A 108 14.23 -0.03 6.74
C GLN A 108 13.45 -1.34 6.67
N GLU A 109 12.50 -1.53 7.57
CA GLU A 109 11.67 -2.75 7.57
C GLU A 109 10.83 -2.83 6.29
N ALA A 110 10.18 -1.73 5.91
CA ALA A 110 9.42 -1.67 4.67
C ALA A 110 10.32 -1.84 3.45
N GLN A 111 11.48 -1.20 3.44
CA GLN A 111 12.45 -1.34 2.34
C GLN A 111 12.84 -2.80 2.14
N LYS A 112 13.13 -3.52 3.21
CA LYS A 112 13.47 -4.94 3.15
C LYS A 112 12.31 -5.77 2.60
N PHE A 113 11.10 -5.47 3.03
CA PHE A 113 9.91 -6.13 2.53
C PHE A 113 9.76 -5.94 1.02
N TYR A 114 9.87 -4.70 0.54
CA TYR A 114 9.72 -4.43 -0.89
C TYR A 114 10.83 -5.05 -1.72
N LEU A 115 12.06 -5.07 -1.22
CA LEU A 115 13.16 -5.77 -1.88
C LEU A 115 12.86 -7.26 -2.04
N ARG A 116 12.34 -7.90 -0.99
CA ARG A 116 11.93 -9.30 -1.07
C ARG A 116 10.80 -9.51 -2.08
N MET A 117 9.97 -8.50 -2.28
CA MET A 117 8.88 -8.57 -3.27
C MET A 117 9.33 -8.20 -4.68
N GLY A 118 10.63 -8.03 -4.90
CA GLY A 118 11.18 -7.80 -6.24
C GLY A 118 11.32 -6.34 -6.65
N PHE A 119 11.10 -5.40 -5.74
CA PHE A 119 11.31 -3.99 -6.01
C PHE A 119 12.79 -3.63 -5.88
N THR A 120 13.23 -2.64 -6.64
CA THR A 120 14.59 -2.07 -6.56
C THR A 120 14.51 -0.56 -6.48
N GLU A 121 15.53 0.07 -5.88
CA GLU A 121 15.60 1.51 -5.79
C GLU A 121 15.91 2.10 -7.17
N VAL A 122 15.10 3.04 -7.61
CA VAL A 122 15.27 3.70 -8.92
C VAL A 122 15.45 5.20 -8.78
N GLY A 123 15.27 5.76 -7.60
CA GLY A 123 15.45 7.19 -7.40
C GLY A 123 15.24 7.60 -5.95
N ARG A 124 15.34 8.89 -5.72
CA ARG A 124 15.18 9.49 -4.39
C ARG A 124 14.52 10.86 -4.55
N ARG A 125 13.55 11.15 -3.70
CA ARG A 125 12.96 12.49 -3.59
C ARG A 125 13.46 13.12 -2.31
N ARG A 126 14.26 14.15 -2.42
CA ARG A 126 14.83 14.83 -1.23
C ARG A 126 13.75 15.62 -0.51
N GLU A 127 13.77 15.53 0.83
CA GLU A 127 12.90 16.31 1.71
C GLU A 127 11.42 16.19 1.34
N TYR A 128 11.01 15.00 0.92
CA TYR A 128 9.66 14.72 0.45
C TYR A 128 8.64 14.69 1.60
N TYR A 129 9.02 14.10 2.74
CA TYR A 129 8.17 14.04 3.92
C TYR A 129 8.48 15.21 4.84
N SER A 130 7.47 15.74 5.54
CA SER A 130 7.63 16.94 6.36
C SER A 130 7.53 16.70 7.87
N ARG A 131 7.15 15.53 8.33
CA ARG A 131 6.97 15.25 9.77
C ARG A 131 7.43 13.86 10.14
N PRO A 132 8.71 13.62 10.40
CA PRO A 132 9.84 14.56 10.28
C PRO A 132 10.23 14.81 8.83
N LEU A 133 11.06 15.83 8.62
CA LEU A 133 11.63 16.10 7.30
C LEU A 133 12.55 14.95 6.92
N GLU A 134 12.30 14.34 5.79
CA GLU A 134 12.98 13.11 5.41
C GLU A 134 12.84 12.85 3.92
N ASP A 135 13.86 12.21 3.34
CA ASP A 135 13.81 11.80 1.94
C ASP A 135 12.87 10.61 1.73
N ALA A 136 12.36 10.50 0.51
CA ALA A 136 11.68 9.30 0.05
C ALA A 136 12.58 8.54 -0.91
N LEU A 137 12.66 7.22 -0.75
CA LEU A 137 13.22 6.35 -1.76
C LEU A 137 12.12 5.97 -2.74
N VAL A 138 12.42 6.03 -4.03
CA VAL A 138 11.50 5.58 -5.06
C VAL A 138 11.89 4.18 -5.47
N LEU A 139 10.99 3.23 -5.28
CA LEU A 139 11.22 1.84 -5.63
C LEU A 139 10.32 1.45 -6.80
N ALA A 140 10.80 0.54 -7.63
CA ALA A 140 10.03 0.09 -8.78
C ALA A 140 10.25 -1.41 -9.02
N ARG A 141 9.24 -2.01 -9.65
CA ARG A 141 9.27 -3.40 -10.05
C ARG A 141 8.57 -3.57 -11.38
N LYS A 142 9.13 -4.41 -12.26
CA LYS A 142 8.45 -4.82 -13.48
C LYS A 142 7.35 -5.83 -13.14
N VAL A 143 6.27 -5.76 -13.90
CA VAL A 143 5.17 -6.73 -13.82
C VAL A 143 5.35 -7.73 -14.94
N GLU A 144 5.54 -8.99 -14.58
CA GLU A 144 5.79 -10.08 -15.52
C GLU A 144 4.62 -11.07 -15.56
#